data_b1d9bdb2360c9262c65684213521dc66
#
_entry.id   b1d9bdb2360c9262c65684213521dc66
#
_cell.length_a   1.000
_cell.length_b   1.000
_cell.length_c   1.000
_cell.angle_alpha   90.00
_cell.angle_beta   90.00
_cell.angle_gamma   90.00
#
_symmetry.space_group_name_H-M   'P 1'
#
loop_
_entity.id
_entity.type
_entity.pdbx_description
1 polymer ?
#
loop_
_entity_poly.entity_id
_entity_poly.type
_entity_poly.pdbx_seq_one_letter_code
_entity_poly.pdbx_strand_id
1 'polypeptide(L)'
;MSLNANLIEGKQLFSKLKKNGEFANIRIDNNEICPVFKFNSLKPKLDFCHKKPFGIDNIFEIDRKLLSILGLPQYGIHGNAWSLKKNRVIFHFAKRSEKLDDFPGYYDNLFAGGQPSGISILDNLKKEAFEEAGIRKILKENLVRGSTVNYFHEHQDKIHSGIIFNYHLKTDCINFNNVDGEVESFFSEDAFQIYKLLESKTLKPNCIIPIADFFLRNMSDLFPKKGILEIKKLLGNDQRT
;
A
#
# COMPACT_ATOMS: atom_id res chain seq x y z
N MET A 1 -7.48 -0.75 27.22
CA MET A 1 -7.52 -2.22 27.03
C MET A 1 -6.20 -2.66 26.44
N SER A 2 -5.65 -3.81 26.83
CA SER A 2 -4.38 -4.29 26.29
C SER A 2 -4.55 -4.81 24.87
N LEU A 3 -3.50 -4.76 24.03
CA LEU A 3 -3.47 -5.31 22.66
C LEU A 3 -4.05 -6.73 22.59
N ASN A 4 -3.77 -7.55 23.58
CA ASN A 4 -4.24 -8.95 23.65
C ASN A 4 -5.76 -9.07 23.85
N ALA A 5 -6.40 -8.15 24.56
CA ALA A 5 -7.84 -8.19 24.77
C ALA A 5 -8.60 -7.91 23.44
N ASN A 6 -8.16 -6.92 22.68
CA ASN A 6 -8.76 -6.56 21.39
C ASN A 6 -8.64 -7.69 20.36
N LEU A 7 -7.51 -8.40 20.34
CA LEU A 7 -7.30 -9.56 19.47
C LEU A 7 -8.22 -10.73 19.85
N ILE A 8 -8.44 -10.95 21.16
CA ILE A 8 -9.35 -12.00 21.66
C ILE A 8 -10.79 -11.71 21.22
N GLU A 9 -11.25 -10.47 21.30
CA GLU A 9 -12.60 -10.07 20.87
C GLU A 9 -12.81 -10.29 19.36
N GLY A 10 -11.84 -9.93 18.53
CA GLY A 10 -11.86 -10.19 17.08
C GLY A 10 -11.93 -11.68 16.76
N LYS A 11 -11.13 -12.51 17.43
CA LYS A 11 -11.14 -13.98 17.28
C LYS A 11 -12.48 -14.59 17.73
N GLN A 12 -13.07 -14.08 18.80
CA GLN A 12 -14.38 -14.57 19.29
C GLN A 12 -15.51 -14.23 18.32
N LEU A 13 -15.52 -13.00 17.76
CA LEU A 13 -16.48 -12.61 16.75
C LEU A 13 -16.39 -13.51 15.54
N PHE A 14 -15.19 -13.69 15.01
CA PHE A 14 -14.97 -14.58 13.86
C PHE A 14 -15.36 -16.04 14.14
N SER A 15 -15.01 -16.57 15.31
CA SER A 15 -15.40 -17.92 15.70
C SER A 15 -16.92 -18.11 15.72
N LYS A 16 -17.68 -17.08 16.13
CA LYS A 16 -19.16 -17.10 16.08
C LYS A 16 -19.67 -17.10 14.64
N LEU A 17 -19.14 -16.24 13.77
CA LEU A 17 -19.52 -16.15 12.35
C LEU A 17 -19.20 -17.47 11.62
N LYS A 18 -18.05 -18.07 11.90
CA LYS A 18 -17.67 -19.35 11.32
C LYS A 18 -18.57 -20.52 11.76
N LYS A 19 -19.01 -20.54 13.03
CA LYS A 19 -19.97 -21.54 13.52
C LYS A 19 -21.32 -21.47 12.84
N ASN A 20 -21.73 -20.29 12.39
CA ASN A 20 -22.98 -20.07 11.64
C ASN A 20 -22.86 -20.47 10.15
N GLY A 21 -21.72 -21.00 9.71
CA GLY A 21 -21.49 -21.46 8.32
C GLY A 21 -21.15 -20.36 7.32
N GLU A 22 -21.23 -19.09 7.70
CA GLU A 22 -21.06 -17.96 6.79
C GLU A 22 -19.64 -17.85 6.22
N PHE A 23 -18.62 -18.38 6.94
CA PHE A 23 -17.21 -18.29 6.54
C PHE A 23 -16.47 -19.61 6.70
N ALA A 24 -17.15 -20.73 6.46
CA ALA A 24 -16.61 -22.07 6.70
C ALA A 24 -15.29 -22.36 5.98
N ASN A 25 -15.10 -21.79 4.80
CA ASN A 25 -13.96 -22.03 3.91
C ASN A 25 -12.78 -21.05 4.09
N ILE A 26 -12.90 -20.06 4.99
CA ILE A 26 -11.84 -19.09 5.19
C ILE A 26 -10.78 -19.66 6.14
N ARG A 27 -9.56 -19.78 5.65
CA ARG A 27 -8.39 -20.09 6.48
C ARG A 27 -7.83 -18.79 7.06
N ILE A 28 -7.76 -18.73 8.38
CA ILE A 28 -7.10 -17.66 9.11
C ILE A 28 -5.75 -18.20 9.57
N ASP A 29 -4.71 -17.57 9.10
CA ASP A 29 -3.35 -17.97 9.42
C ASP A 29 -2.80 -17.18 10.62
N ASN A 30 -3.48 -16.11 11.04
CA ASN A 30 -3.04 -15.12 12.04
C ASN A 30 -1.64 -14.53 11.75
N ASN A 31 -1.22 -14.56 10.49
CA ASN A 31 0.11 -14.13 10.10
C ASN A 31 0.20 -12.60 10.03
N GLU A 32 -0.91 -11.93 9.77
CA GLU A 32 -0.94 -10.48 9.68
C GLU A 32 -2.19 -9.93 10.37
N ILE A 33 -1.97 -9.34 11.53
CA ILE A 33 -3.03 -8.75 12.36
C ILE A 33 -3.11 -7.26 12.08
N CYS A 34 -4.30 -6.81 11.71
CA CYS A 34 -4.56 -5.42 11.33
C CYS A 34 -5.51 -4.73 12.31
N PRO A 35 -5.34 -3.43 12.54
CA PRO A 35 -6.20 -2.69 13.45
C PRO A 35 -7.51 -2.27 12.75
N VAL A 36 -8.58 -2.25 13.52
CA VAL A 36 -9.85 -1.64 13.12
C VAL A 36 -10.09 -0.41 13.98
N PHE A 37 -10.20 0.74 13.33
CA PHE A 37 -10.40 2.02 14.00
C PHE A 37 -11.87 2.43 14.03
N LYS A 38 -12.23 3.25 15.01
CA LYS A 38 -13.55 3.87 15.08
C LYS A 38 -13.67 4.98 14.04
N PHE A 39 -14.60 4.83 13.12
CA PHE A 39 -14.96 5.91 12.20
C PHE A 39 -15.89 6.89 12.88
N ASN A 40 -15.37 8.05 13.31
CA ASN A 40 -16.16 9.07 14.00
C ASN A 40 -16.74 10.13 13.06
N SER A 41 -16.50 10.09 11.77
CA SER A 41 -17.14 10.97 10.78
C SER A 41 -16.68 10.63 9.35
N LEU A 42 -17.37 11.19 8.35
CA LEU A 42 -17.08 11.10 6.91
C LEU A 42 -15.71 11.71 6.48
N LYS A 43 -14.92 12.20 7.41
CA LYS A 43 -13.55 12.65 7.21
C LYS A 43 -12.71 12.14 8.37
N PRO A 44 -12.10 10.97 8.27
CA PRO A 44 -11.11 10.56 9.25
C PRO A 44 -9.95 11.55 9.18
N LYS A 45 -9.77 12.39 10.19
CA LYS A 45 -8.50 13.04 10.48
C LYS A 45 -7.56 11.95 11.03
N LEU A 46 -7.18 11.02 10.17
CA LEU A 46 -6.19 10.01 10.50
C LEU A 46 -4.81 10.63 10.27
N ASP A 47 -4.43 11.50 11.20
CA ASP A 47 -3.03 11.97 11.26
C ASP A 47 -2.20 10.89 11.95
N PHE A 48 -1.92 9.83 11.18
CA PHE A 48 -1.11 8.74 11.68
C PHE A 48 0.34 9.19 11.88
N CYS A 49 0.83 9.03 13.10
CA CYS A 49 2.25 9.19 13.37
C CYS A 49 3.03 8.03 12.73
N HIS A 50 3.77 8.33 11.66
CA HIS A 50 4.52 7.32 10.89
C HIS A 50 5.70 6.68 11.67
N LYS A 51 6.07 7.21 12.82
CA LYS A 51 7.19 6.74 13.66
C LYS A 51 6.75 5.99 14.92
N LYS A 52 5.45 5.96 15.21
CA LYS A 52 4.90 5.23 16.36
C LYS A 52 4.30 3.91 15.91
N PRO A 53 4.21 2.91 16.78
CA PRO A 53 3.50 1.68 16.47
C PRO A 53 2.09 1.97 15.96
N PHE A 54 1.70 1.34 14.87
CA PHE A 54 0.40 1.51 14.24
C PHE A 54 -0.66 0.73 15.03
N GLY A 55 -1.87 1.28 15.11
CA GLY A 55 -2.98 0.60 15.78
C GLY A 55 -3.09 0.85 17.29
N ILE A 56 -2.37 1.82 17.87
CA ILE A 56 -2.44 2.08 19.33
C ILE A 56 -3.87 2.45 19.77
N ASP A 57 -4.61 3.20 18.94
CA ASP A 57 -5.97 3.68 19.25
C ASP A 57 -7.04 2.87 18.51
N ASN A 58 -6.80 1.59 18.21
CA ASN A 58 -7.77 0.73 17.55
C ASN A 58 -8.93 0.35 18.50
N ILE A 59 -10.07 -0.05 17.91
CA ILE A 59 -11.20 -0.65 18.66
C ILE A 59 -10.90 -2.11 18.94
N PHE A 60 -10.45 -2.83 17.91
CA PHE A 60 -10.04 -4.24 17.96
C PHE A 60 -9.05 -4.55 16.84
N GLU A 61 -8.51 -5.75 16.87
CA GLU A 61 -7.59 -6.27 15.86
C GLU A 61 -8.16 -7.53 15.24
N ILE A 62 -7.90 -7.70 13.93
CA ILE A 62 -8.43 -8.81 13.17
C ILE A 62 -7.41 -9.26 12.11
N ASP A 63 -7.49 -10.53 11.70
CA ASP A 63 -6.70 -11.03 10.58
C ASP A 63 -6.99 -10.25 9.30
N ARG A 64 -5.95 -9.88 8.57
CA ARG A 64 -6.03 -9.08 7.34
C ARG A 64 -7.00 -9.66 6.31
N LYS A 65 -7.04 -11.00 6.15
CA LYS A 65 -7.92 -11.69 5.19
C LYS A 65 -9.40 -11.42 5.44
N LEU A 66 -9.77 -11.08 6.66
CA LEU A 66 -11.16 -10.79 7.02
C LEU A 66 -11.58 -9.35 6.70
N LEU A 67 -10.64 -8.42 6.54
CA LEU A 67 -10.96 -7.02 6.32
C LEU A 67 -11.82 -6.82 5.05
N SER A 68 -11.39 -7.38 3.92
CA SER A 68 -12.13 -7.26 2.65
C SER A 68 -13.48 -7.96 2.67
N ILE A 69 -13.58 -9.10 3.38
CA ILE A 69 -14.81 -9.88 3.50
C ILE A 69 -15.85 -9.13 4.35
N LEU A 70 -15.38 -8.47 5.40
CA LEU A 70 -16.24 -7.69 6.30
C LEU A 70 -16.45 -6.23 5.81
N GLY A 71 -15.89 -5.86 4.65
CA GLY A 71 -15.95 -4.50 4.14
C GLY A 71 -15.20 -3.47 5.00
N LEU A 72 -14.25 -3.93 5.82
CA LEU A 72 -13.45 -3.09 6.70
C LEU A 72 -12.24 -2.50 5.94
N PRO A 73 -11.82 -1.26 6.28
CA PRO A 73 -10.68 -0.63 5.64
C PRO A 73 -9.39 -1.39 5.91
N GLN A 74 -8.60 -1.54 4.86
CA GLN A 74 -7.22 -2.03 4.91
C GLN A 74 -6.24 -0.87 4.97
N TYR A 75 -5.10 -1.10 5.57
CA TYR A 75 -4.01 -0.13 5.61
C TYR A 75 -2.79 -0.75 4.94
N GLY A 76 -2.09 0.03 4.14
CA GLY A 76 -0.92 -0.44 3.44
C GLY A 76 0.11 0.67 3.20
N ILE A 77 1.32 0.27 2.87
CA ILE A 77 2.37 1.15 2.39
C ILE A 77 2.66 0.86 0.93
N HIS A 78 2.97 1.89 0.16
CA HIS A 78 3.47 1.77 -1.20
C HIS A 78 4.74 2.58 -1.37
N GLY A 79 5.76 1.97 -1.94
CA GLY A 79 7.06 2.58 -2.22
C GLY A 79 7.31 2.72 -3.71
N ASN A 80 7.17 3.93 -4.24
CA ASN A 80 7.62 4.28 -5.57
C ASN A 80 9.13 4.49 -5.56
N ALA A 81 9.88 3.69 -6.27
CA ALA A 81 11.31 3.88 -6.40
C ALA A 81 11.71 4.44 -7.75
N TRP A 82 12.70 5.32 -7.75
CA TRP A 82 13.17 5.98 -8.95
C TRP A 82 14.64 6.36 -8.86
N SER A 83 15.27 6.50 -10.00
CA SER A 83 16.67 6.95 -10.14
C SER A 83 16.81 7.99 -11.25
N LEU A 84 17.98 8.64 -11.29
CA LEU A 84 18.33 9.53 -12.39
C LEU A 84 19.39 8.88 -13.26
N LYS A 85 19.14 8.76 -14.57
CA LYS A 85 20.10 8.29 -15.55
C LYS A 85 20.18 9.27 -16.71
N LYS A 86 21.33 9.91 -16.88
CA LYS A 86 21.54 10.95 -17.92
C LYS A 86 20.41 12.01 -17.93
N ASN A 87 20.09 12.57 -16.77
CA ASN A 87 19.02 13.54 -16.54
C ASN A 87 17.60 13.06 -16.88
N ARG A 88 17.39 11.75 -17.03
CA ARG A 88 16.06 11.16 -17.20
C ARG A 88 15.65 10.45 -15.94
N VAL A 89 14.39 10.57 -15.58
CA VAL A 89 13.80 9.84 -14.45
C VAL A 89 13.49 8.43 -14.91
N ILE A 90 14.10 7.45 -14.25
CA ILE A 90 13.83 6.03 -14.43
C ILE A 90 13.05 5.55 -13.22
N PHE A 91 11.90 4.98 -13.46
CA PHE A 91 11.03 4.43 -12.44
C PHE A 91 11.21 2.91 -12.36
N HIS A 92 11.18 2.36 -11.15
CA HIS A 92 11.41 0.95 -10.89
C HIS A 92 10.13 0.29 -10.40
N PHE A 93 9.84 -0.89 -10.93
CA PHE A 93 8.62 -1.66 -10.67
C PHE A 93 8.95 -3.10 -10.33
N ALA A 94 8.01 -3.75 -9.66
CA ALA A 94 7.98 -5.18 -9.44
C ALA A 94 6.88 -5.84 -10.27
N LYS A 95 7.10 -7.05 -10.77
CA LYS A 95 6.07 -7.94 -11.27
C LYS A 95 5.73 -8.94 -10.17
N ARG A 96 4.49 -9.00 -9.78
CA ARG A 96 4.00 -9.89 -8.73
C ARG A 96 4.12 -11.35 -9.16
N SER A 97 4.43 -12.21 -8.22
CA SER A 97 4.48 -13.65 -8.44
C SER A 97 3.11 -14.19 -8.87
N GLU A 98 3.11 -15.14 -9.81
CA GLU A 98 1.91 -15.88 -10.25
C GLU A 98 1.31 -16.76 -9.12
N LYS A 99 2.03 -16.92 -8.01
CA LYS A 99 1.60 -17.73 -6.85
C LYS A 99 0.76 -16.97 -5.85
N LEU A 100 0.61 -15.66 -6.01
CA LEU A 100 -0.15 -14.81 -5.09
C LEU A 100 -1.66 -14.95 -5.33
N ASP A 101 -2.44 -14.90 -4.25
CA ASP A 101 -3.90 -15.00 -4.30
C ASP A 101 -4.53 -13.76 -4.95
N ASP A 102 -3.96 -12.56 -4.69
CA ASP A 102 -4.49 -11.30 -5.19
C ASP A 102 -3.59 -10.73 -6.30
N PHE A 103 -4.17 -10.45 -7.46
CA PHE A 103 -3.48 -9.86 -8.62
C PHE A 103 -2.18 -10.58 -9.03
N PRO A 104 -2.19 -11.92 -9.27
CA PRO A 104 -1.02 -12.64 -9.75
C PRO A 104 -0.54 -12.10 -11.09
N GLY A 105 0.77 -11.97 -11.27
CA GLY A 105 1.39 -11.52 -12.51
C GLY A 105 1.20 -10.04 -12.88
N TYR A 106 0.48 -9.27 -12.05
CA TYR A 106 0.33 -7.83 -12.26
C TYR A 106 1.61 -7.08 -11.91
N TYR A 107 1.77 -5.91 -12.53
CA TYR A 107 2.81 -4.95 -12.12
C TYR A 107 2.38 -4.20 -10.85
N ASP A 108 3.33 -3.95 -9.97
CA ASP A 108 3.16 -3.27 -8.69
C ASP A 108 4.24 -2.19 -8.51
N ASN A 109 4.07 -1.33 -7.51
CA ASN A 109 5.16 -0.49 -7.06
C ASN A 109 6.39 -1.36 -6.71
N LEU A 110 7.58 -0.78 -6.60
CA LEU A 110 8.79 -1.58 -6.37
C LEU A 110 8.68 -2.42 -5.09
N PHE A 111 8.01 -1.90 -4.08
CA PHE A 111 7.63 -2.62 -2.88
C PHE A 111 6.34 -2.06 -2.31
N ALA A 112 5.46 -2.93 -1.83
CA ALA A 112 4.16 -2.56 -1.28
C ALA A 112 3.61 -3.67 -0.40
N GLY A 113 3.22 -3.34 0.83
CA GLY A 113 2.69 -4.33 1.76
C GLY A 113 1.57 -3.82 2.65
N GLY A 114 0.93 -4.73 3.35
CA GLY A 114 -0.04 -4.41 4.39
C GLY A 114 0.61 -3.67 5.56
N GLN A 115 -0.19 -2.89 6.28
CA GLN A 115 0.26 -2.23 7.50
C GLN A 115 -0.35 -2.93 8.71
N PRO A 116 0.39 -3.86 9.34
CA PRO A 116 -0.10 -4.55 10.53
C PRO A 116 -0.05 -3.67 11.78
N SER A 117 -0.75 -4.10 12.80
CA SER A 117 -0.66 -3.53 14.14
C SER A 117 0.73 -3.72 14.75
N GLY A 118 1.13 -2.78 15.61
CA GLY A 118 2.33 -2.90 16.45
C GLY A 118 3.64 -2.45 15.80
N ILE A 119 3.73 -2.38 14.48
CA ILE A 119 4.90 -1.85 13.78
C ILE A 119 4.64 -0.43 13.28
N SER A 120 5.64 0.44 13.30
CA SER A 120 5.49 1.78 12.74
C SER A 120 5.40 1.74 11.20
N ILE A 121 4.73 2.72 10.60
CA ILE A 121 4.62 2.82 9.13
C ILE A 121 6.00 2.87 8.47
N LEU A 122 6.96 3.61 9.08
CA LEU A 122 8.33 3.70 8.55
C LEU A 122 9.13 2.40 8.71
N ASP A 123 8.91 1.65 9.79
CA ASP A 123 9.63 0.39 9.96
C ASP A 123 9.04 -0.70 9.10
N ASN A 124 7.71 -0.69 8.90
CA ASN A 124 7.07 -1.55 7.91
C ASN A 124 7.54 -1.23 6.49
N LEU A 125 7.65 0.06 6.13
CA LEU A 125 8.21 0.48 4.84
C LEU A 125 9.60 -0.12 4.59
N LYS A 126 10.50 -0.06 5.59
CA LYS A 126 11.85 -0.64 5.48
C LYS A 126 11.83 -2.15 5.37
N LYS A 127 10.91 -2.80 6.11
CA LYS A 127 10.68 -4.24 6.08
C LYS A 127 10.29 -4.67 4.65
N GLU A 128 9.24 -4.09 4.08
CA GLU A 128 8.77 -4.42 2.74
C GLU A 128 9.81 -4.11 1.66
N ALA A 129 10.53 -2.98 1.78
CA ALA A 129 11.61 -2.64 0.86
C ALA A 129 12.76 -3.67 0.89
N PHE A 130 13.01 -4.30 2.04
CA PHE A 130 13.98 -5.37 2.14
C PHE A 130 13.43 -6.71 1.62
N GLU A 131 12.23 -7.09 2.03
CA GLU A 131 11.63 -8.39 1.69
C GLU A 131 11.33 -8.50 0.19
N GLU A 132 10.70 -7.49 -0.40
CA GLU A 132 10.31 -7.50 -1.80
C GLU A 132 11.41 -7.05 -2.77
N ALA A 133 12.29 -6.12 -2.36
CA ALA A 133 13.28 -5.53 -3.27
C ALA A 133 14.75 -5.66 -2.83
N GLY A 134 15.04 -6.28 -1.68
CA GLY A 134 16.40 -6.45 -1.16
C GLY A 134 17.06 -5.15 -0.68
N ILE A 135 16.30 -4.07 -0.49
CA ILE A 135 16.83 -2.76 -0.09
C ILE A 135 17.09 -2.76 1.41
N ARG A 136 18.36 -2.91 1.81
CA ARG A 136 18.76 -3.01 3.22
C ARG A 136 18.85 -1.66 3.93
N LYS A 137 19.06 -0.56 3.21
CA LYS A 137 19.27 0.76 3.80
C LYS A 137 18.52 1.84 3.01
N ILE A 138 17.66 2.55 3.71
CA ILE A 138 16.94 3.72 3.18
C ILE A 138 17.48 4.95 3.91
N LEU A 139 18.13 5.85 3.17
CA LEU A 139 18.58 7.13 3.70
C LEU A 139 17.40 8.09 3.80
N LYS A 140 17.34 8.84 4.89
CA LYS A 140 16.22 9.78 5.16
C LYS A 140 16.10 10.84 4.07
N GLU A 141 17.20 11.34 3.55
CA GLU A 141 17.24 12.35 2.47
C GLU A 141 16.74 11.83 1.13
N ASN A 142 16.74 10.53 0.94
CA ASN A 142 16.28 9.88 -0.29
C ASN A 142 14.81 9.44 -0.23
N LEU A 143 14.17 9.56 0.94
CA LEU A 143 12.81 9.12 1.16
C LEU A 143 11.88 10.32 1.38
N VAL A 144 10.93 10.51 0.49
CA VAL A 144 9.91 11.55 0.59
C VAL A 144 8.56 10.91 0.86
N ARG A 145 7.84 11.42 1.85
CA ARG A 145 6.44 11.04 2.08
C ARG A 145 5.57 11.64 0.98
N GLY A 146 4.83 10.80 0.31
CA GLY A 146 3.79 11.17 -0.65
C GLY A 146 2.45 11.45 0.03
N SER A 147 1.39 11.51 -0.79
CA SER A 147 0.01 11.67 -0.30
C SER A 147 -0.47 10.40 0.39
N THR A 148 -1.37 10.58 1.38
CA THR A 148 -2.16 9.48 1.90
C THR A 148 -3.33 9.26 0.94
N VAL A 149 -3.44 8.07 0.39
CA VAL A 149 -4.41 7.71 -0.65
C VAL A 149 -5.54 6.89 -0.04
N ASN A 150 -6.77 7.35 -0.19
CA ASN A 150 -7.95 6.56 0.12
C ASN A 150 -8.42 5.87 -1.16
N TYR A 151 -8.70 4.58 -1.10
CA TYR A 151 -9.22 3.84 -2.23
C TYR A 151 -10.44 3.01 -1.85
N PHE A 152 -11.27 2.77 -2.85
CA PHE A 152 -12.44 1.89 -2.76
C PHE A 152 -12.68 1.28 -4.12
N HIS A 153 -12.67 -0.05 -4.21
CA HIS A 153 -13.06 -0.76 -5.43
C HIS A 153 -13.62 -2.14 -5.10
N GLU A 154 -14.40 -2.68 -6.01
CA GLU A 154 -14.91 -4.04 -5.97
C GLU A 154 -14.07 -4.94 -6.89
N HIS A 155 -13.66 -6.09 -6.38
CA HIS A 155 -12.95 -7.10 -7.15
C HIS A 155 -13.29 -8.50 -6.61
N GLN A 156 -13.70 -9.43 -7.48
CA GLN A 156 -14.02 -10.81 -7.12
C GLN A 156 -15.01 -10.91 -5.94
N ASP A 157 -16.14 -10.18 -6.03
CA ASP A 157 -17.22 -10.12 -5.02
C ASP A 157 -16.75 -9.67 -3.61
N LYS A 158 -15.59 -9.03 -3.54
CA LYS A 158 -15.04 -8.43 -2.31
C LYS A 158 -14.91 -6.92 -2.44
N ILE A 159 -15.14 -6.24 -1.34
CA ILE A 159 -14.92 -4.79 -1.24
C ILE A 159 -13.50 -4.55 -0.75
N HIS A 160 -12.70 -3.93 -1.60
CA HIS A 160 -11.37 -3.45 -1.24
C HIS A 160 -11.43 -1.96 -0.95
N SER A 161 -11.42 -1.63 0.32
CA SER A 161 -11.41 -0.27 0.80
C SER A 161 -10.18 -0.07 1.69
N GLY A 162 -9.53 1.07 1.62
CA GLY A 162 -8.39 1.27 2.48
C GLY A 162 -7.65 2.58 2.30
N ILE A 163 -6.55 2.66 3.03
CA ILE A 163 -5.66 3.81 3.09
C ILE A 163 -4.24 3.35 2.76
N ILE A 164 -3.65 3.98 1.77
CA ILE A 164 -2.26 3.75 1.38
C ILE A 164 -1.41 4.91 1.87
N PHE A 165 -0.36 4.59 2.61
CA PHE A 165 0.72 5.51 2.96
C PHE A 165 1.77 5.46 1.85
N ASN A 166 1.76 6.45 0.98
CA ASN A 166 2.60 6.50 -0.19
C ASN A 166 3.96 7.14 0.12
N TYR A 167 5.03 6.57 -0.44
CA TYR A 167 6.39 7.05 -0.31
C TYR A 167 7.12 7.03 -1.64
N HIS A 168 8.04 7.97 -1.82
CA HIS A 168 8.90 8.08 -3.00
C HIS A 168 10.35 7.91 -2.55
N LEU A 169 11.00 6.87 -3.04
CA LEU A 169 12.39 6.56 -2.73
C LEU A 169 13.28 6.84 -3.94
N LYS A 170 14.18 7.81 -3.81
CA LYS A 170 15.28 7.95 -4.75
C LYS A 170 16.34 6.90 -4.45
N THR A 171 16.72 6.09 -5.43
CA THR A 171 17.71 5.02 -5.23
C THR A 171 18.67 4.93 -6.39
N ASP A 172 19.93 4.67 -6.09
CA ASP A 172 20.94 4.33 -7.09
C ASP A 172 21.11 2.80 -7.22
N CYS A 173 20.40 2.03 -6.38
CA CYS A 173 20.31 0.58 -6.50
C CYS A 173 19.49 0.22 -7.75
N ILE A 174 20.06 -0.58 -8.62
CA ILE A 174 19.41 -1.10 -9.83
C ILE A 174 19.33 -2.63 -9.84
N ASN A 175 20.00 -3.28 -8.88
CA ASN A 175 19.98 -4.73 -8.72
C ASN A 175 19.07 -5.07 -7.53
N PHE A 176 17.78 -5.19 -7.81
CA PHE A 176 16.80 -5.60 -6.82
C PHE A 176 16.79 -7.12 -6.66
N ASN A 177 16.44 -7.58 -5.46
CA ASN A 177 16.38 -8.99 -5.14
C ASN A 177 15.14 -9.29 -4.30
N ASN A 178 14.34 -10.21 -4.76
CA ASN A 178 13.20 -10.72 -4.02
C ASN A 178 13.67 -11.69 -2.92
N VAL A 179 13.31 -11.43 -1.68
CA VAL A 179 13.71 -12.22 -0.50
C VAL A 179 12.59 -13.15 -0.03
N ASP A 180 11.33 -12.69 -0.10
CA ASP A 180 10.16 -13.41 0.42
C ASP A 180 9.42 -14.28 -0.61
N GLY A 181 9.69 -14.08 -1.91
CA GLY A 181 9.06 -14.84 -2.99
C GLY A 181 7.79 -14.21 -3.56
N GLU A 182 7.40 -13.02 -3.12
CA GLU A 182 6.20 -12.31 -3.63
C GLU A 182 6.44 -11.62 -4.98
N VAL A 183 7.68 -11.35 -5.34
CA VAL A 183 8.07 -10.72 -6.62
C VAL A 183 8.67 -11.75 -7.57
N GLU A 184 8.17 -11.80 -8.80
CA GLU A 184 8.70 -12.66 -9.86
C GLU A 184 9.91 -12.02 -10.56
N SER A 185 9.81 -10.74 -10.89
CA SER A 185 10.85 -10.00 -11.63
C SER A 185 10.75 -8.50 -11.39
N PHE A 186 11.83 -7.80 -11.74
CA PHE A 186 11.91 -6.35 -11.69
C PHE A 186 12.10 -5.77 -13.07
N PHE A 187 11.55 -4.59 -13.30
CA PHE A 187 11.80 -3.84 -14.52
C PHE A 187 11.92 -2.35 -14.22
N SER A 188 12.53 -1.64 -15.14
CA SER A 188 12.77 -0.21 -15.01
C SER A 188 12.39 0.47 -16.31
N GLU A 189 11.62 1.55 -16.22
CA GLU A 189 11.11 2.26 -17.39
C GLU A 189 11.34 3.76 -17.25
N ASP A 190 11.56 4.41 -18.40
CA ASP A 190 11.60 5.85 -18.44
C ASP A 190 10.24 6.45 -18.08
N ALA A 191 10.26 7.47 -17.23
CA ALA A 191 9.04 8.09 -16.72
C ALA A 191 8.05 8.51 -17.85
N PHE A 192 8.56 8.93 -19.02
CA PHE A 192 7.71 9.27 -20.17
C PHE A 192 6.98 8.08 -20.80
N GLN A 193 7.42 6.84 -20.53
CA GLN A 193 6.78 5.63 -21.06
C GLN A 193 5.77 5.02 -20.08
N ILE A 194 5.78 5.47 -18.81
CA ILE A 194 4.91 4.91 -17.77
C ILE A 194 3.43 5.10 -18.08
N TYR A 195 3.05 6.17 -18.81
CA TYR A 195 1.65 6.35 -19.19
C TYR A 195 1.10 5.15 -19.96
N LYS A 196 1.93 4.46 -20.76
CA LYS A 196 1.52 3.23 -21.46
C LYS A 196 1.23 2.09 -20.49
N LEU A 197 1.98 2.03 -19.38
CA LEU A 197 1.74 1.06 -18.33
C LEU A 197 0.45 1.41 -17.55
N LEU A 198 0.19 2.70 -17.32
CA LEU A 198 -1.04 3.17 -16.67
C LEU A 198 -2.30 2.87 -17.51
N GLU A 199 -2.18 2.91 -18.84
CA GLU A 199 -3.25 2.55 -19.77
C GLU A 199 -3.43 1.04 -19.91
N SER A 200 -2.38 0.26 -19.64
CA SER A 200 -2.44 -1.19 -19.67
C SER A 200 -3.24 -1.71 -18.48
N LYS A 201 -4.08 -2.73 -18.69
CA LYS A 201 -4.81 -3.38 -17.60
C LYS A 201 -3.94 -4.35 -16.78
N THR A 202 -2.63 -4.23 -16.88
CA THR A 202 -1.66 -5.11 -16.22
C THR A 202 -1.05 -4.50 -14.96
N LEU A 203 -1.30 -3.22 -14.68
CA LEU A 203 -0.91 -2.58 -13.43
C LEU A 203 -1.99 -2.80 -12.38
N LYS A 204 -1.59 -3.20 -11.19
CA LYS A 204 -2.49 -3.35 -10.04
C LYS A 204 -3.23 -2.03 -9.76
N PRO A 205 -4.57 -2.03 -9.66
CA PRO A 205 -5.36 -0.80 -9.65
C PRO A 205 -4.98 0.21 -8.58
N ASN A 206 -4.66 -0.24 -7.37
CA ASN A 206 -4.31 0.63 -6.26
C ASN A 206 -2.90 1.26 -6.38
N CYS A 207 -2.08 0.86 -7.36
CA CYS A 207 -0.77 1.44 -7.64
C CYS A 207 -0.83 2.69 -8.51
N ILE A 208 -1.94 2.88 -9.25
CA ILE A 208 -2.11 3.99 -10.19
C ILE A 208 -2.00 5.34 -9.48
N ILE A 209 -2.71 5.51 -8.36
CA ILE A 209 -2.75 6.77 -7.62
C ILE A 209 -1.40 7.09 -6.95
N PRO A 210 -0.71 6.16 -6.26
CA PRO A 210 0.66 6.35 -5.80
C PRO A 210 1.63 6.81 -6.88
N ILE A 211 1.55 6.24 -8.07
CA ILE A 211 2.39 6.64 -9.20
C ILE A 211 2.02 8.05 -9.68
N ALA A 212 0.73 8.36 -9.81
CA ALA A 212 0.26 9.69 -10.19
C ALA A 212 0.70 10.77 -9.20
N ASP A 213 0.71 10.48 -7.90
CA ASP A 213 1.23 11.39 -6.87
C ASP A 213 2.72 11.70 -7.09
N PHE A 214 3.53 10.70 -7.44
CA PHE A 214 4.94 10.92 -7.79
C PHE A 214 5.09 11.91 -8.95
N PHE A 215 4.34 11.70 -10.04
CA PHE A 215 4.41 12.57 -11.21
C PHE A 215 3.99 14.01 -10.90
N LEU A 216 2.93 14.20 -10.14
CA LEU A 216 2.48 15.52 -9.75
C LEU A 216 3.51 16.29 -8.93
N ARG A 217 4.25 15.59 -8.07
CA ARG A 217 5.25 16.22 -7.19
C ARG A 217 6.56 16.53 -7.90
N ASN A 218 6.97 15.65 -8.81
CA ASN A 218 8.32 15.68 -9.36
C ASN A 218 8.37 16.08 -10.84
N MET A 219 7.24 16.01 -11.56
CA MET A 219 7.19 16.17 -13.03
C MET A 219 5.91 16.89 -13.48
N SER A 220 5.36 17.75 -12.66
CA SER A 220 4.10 18.48 -12.96
C SER A 220 4.13 19.26 -14.26
N ASP A 221 5.31 19.78 -14.63
CA ASP A 221 5.48 20.60 -15.84
C ASP A 221 5.28 19.82 -17.14
N LEU A 222 5.28 18.49 -17.06
CA LEU A 222 5.06 17.60 -18.20
C LEU A 222 3.58 17.35 -18.51
N PHE A 223 2.68 17.76 -17.63
CA PHE A 223 1.26 17.49 -17.76
C PHE A 223 0.46 18.76 -18.10
N PRO A 224 -0.60 18.63 -18.93
CA PRO A 224 -1.54 19.74 -19.12
C PRO A 224 -2.15 20.16 -17.79
N LYS A 225 -2.31 21.48 -17.58
CA LYS A 225 -2.89 22.05 -16.33
C LYS A 225 -4.22 21.38 -15.93
N LYS A 226 -5.06 21.03 -16.91
CA LYS A 226 -6.33 20.34 -16.68
C LYS A 226 -6.11 18.94 -16.07
N GLY A 227 -5.18 18.15 -16.62
CA GLY A 227 -4.85 16.82 -16.09
C GLY A 227 -4.30 16.88 -14.67
N ILE A 228 -3.42 17.84 -14.37
CA ILE A 228 -2.92 18.09 -13.02
C ILE A 228 -4.07 18.36 -12.04
N LEU A 229 -5.04 19.19 -12.45
CA LEU A 229 -6.17 19.50 -11.59
C LEU A 229 -7.07 18.28 -11.32
N GLU A 230 -7.28 17.44 -12.32
CA GLU A 230 -8.05 16.20 -12.18
C GLU A 230 -7.36 15.21 -11.23
N ILE A 231 -6.05 15.00 -11.41
CA ILE A 231 -5.29 14.11 -10.48
C ILE A 231 -5.27 14.68 -9.07
N LYS A 232 -5.09 15.99 -8.88
CA LYS A 232 -5.17 16.62 -7.55
C LYS A 232 -6.54 16.43 -6.89
N LYS A 233 -7.63 16.44 -7.66
CA LYS A 233 -8.97 16.13 -7.14
C LYS A 233 -9.09 14.68 -6.69
N LEU A 234 -8.53 13.73 -7.45
CA LEU A 234 -8.53 12.30 -7.12
C LEU A 234 -7.71 12.00 -5.86
N LEU A 235 -6.59 12.69 -5.67
CA LEU A 235 -5.75 12.56 -4.49
C LEU A 235 -6.39 13.15 -3.21
N GLY A 236 -7.54 13.82 -3.34
CA GLY A 236 -8.12 14.60 -2.27
C GLY A 236 -7.33 15.89 -2.01
N ASN A 237 -7.99 16.92 -1.53
CA ASN A 237 -7.35 18.21 -1.20
C ASN A 237 -6.47 18.07 0.05
N ASP A 238 -5.41 17.26 0.01
CA ASP A 238 -4.39 17.29 1.05
C ASP A 238 -3.40 18.43 0.77
N GLN A 239 -3.96 19.65 0.73
CA GLN A 239 -3.19 20.89 0.85
C GLN A 239 -2.84 21.08 2.32
N ARG A 240 -1.80 20.38 2.78
CA ARG A 240 -1.04 20.80 3.96
C ARG A 240 0.43 20.58 3.68
N THR A 241 1.04 21.65 3.25
CA THR A 241 2.47 21.91 3.34
C THR A 241 2.95 21.84 4.79
#